data_6a41bbf3dfba9fcc602c8582b8481890
#
_entry.id   6a41bbf3dfba9fcc602c8582b8481890
#
_cell.length_a   1.000
_cell.length_b   1.000
_cell.length_c   1.000
_cell.angle_alpha   90.00
_cell.angle_beta   90.00
_cell.angle_gamma   90.00
#
_symmetry.space_group_name_H-M   'P 1'
#
loop_
_entity.id
_entity.type
_entity.pdbx_description
1 polymer ?
#
loop_
_entity_poly.entity_id
_entity_poly.type
_entity_poly.pdbx_seq_one_letter_code
_entity_poly.pdbx_strand_id
1 'polypeptide(L)'
;MAHLTRRRVVTTALATAAAGAFVPSQAAAAAPAGTARPRGPHPLARAHAHNDYLHPRPLRDALVHGFTSVEADVFLVDGELLVAHEAESLDPARTLVSLYLDPLLARVRANHGSVHAGHRDPLQLLIDIKTHGAATYLALDQVLRRYREILTRCDRGRVRPGAVTPVISGDRAARAPMEAQTTRYAFYDGRPEDLGGAAPASFIPLISGNWTTSFGWRGTGPFPAAERTRLRTFVSAAHANGQRVRFWATPDIAGPERDAVWNELVAADVDHLNTDDLGGLESFLRRRGEGGRRSG
;
A
#
# COMPACT_ATOMS: atom_id res chain seq x y z
N MET A 1 17.28 59.73 -76.02
CA MET A 1 16.29 60.87 -76.12
C MET A 1 15.77 61.09 -74.72
N ALA A 2 16.27 62.08 -74.12
CA ALA A 2 15.77 63.40 -73.89
C ALA A 2 14.73 63.45 -72.74
N HIS A 3 15.21 64.05 -71.66
CA HIS A 3 14.76 65.31 -71.01
C HIS A 3 13.43 65.16 -70.20
N LEU A 4 13.22 65.74 -69.05
CA LEU A 4 13.69 66.93 -68.39
C LEU A 4 13.24 66.93 -66.88
N THR A 5 14.14 67.42 -66.08
CA THR A 5 14.05 68.16 -64.82
C THR A 5 12.77 68.92 -64.54
N ARG A 6 12.32 68.98 -63.27
CA ARG A 6 12.06 70.26 -62.58
C ARG A 6 12.08 70.16 -61.07
N ARG A 7 12.85 71.09 -60.54
CA ARG A 7 12.98 71.56 -59.13
C ARG A 7 11.73 72.31 -58.67
N ARG A 8 11.52 72.26 -57.37
CA ARG A 8 11.22 73.41 -56.45
C ARG A 8 10.48 72.85 -55.23
N VAL A 9 10.55 73.39 -54.05
CA VAL A 9 11.22 74.37 -53.25
C VAL A 9 10.84 74.11 -51.79
N VAL A 10 11.77 74.37 -50.89
CA VAL A 10 11.75 74.26 -49.43
C VAL A 10 10.60 75.05 -48.80
N THR A 11 10.01 74.52 -47.77
CA THR A 11 9.51 75.26 -46.61
C THR A 11 9.71 74.46 -45.31
N THR A 12 10.52 75.10 -44.46
CA THR A 12 10.85 74.64 -43.13
C THR A 12 9.72 74.96 -42.19
N ALA A 13 9.17 74.02 -41.45
CA ALA A 13 8.38 74.28 -40.28
C ALA A 13 8.93 73.41 -39.12
N LEU A 14 9.52 74.13 -38.14
CA LEU A 14 9.86 73.54 -36.85
C LEU A 14 8.56 73.25 -36.10
N ALA A 15 8.36 71.99 -35.69
CA ALA A 15 7.39 71.62 -34.65
C ALA A 15 8.13 70.73 -33.62
N THR A 16 8.30 71.27 -32.43
CA THR A 16 8.73 70.60 -31.23
C THR A 16 7.72 69.52 -30.84
N ALA A 17 8.11 68.23 -30.92
CA ALA A 17 7.31 67.14 -30.39
C ALA A 17 8.05 66.49 -29.21
N ALA A 18 7.41 66.51 -28.06
CA ALA A 18 7.86 65.90 -26.84
C ALA A 18 7.96 64.36 -27.02
N ALA A 19 9.11 63.83 -26.70
CA ALA A 19 9.33 62.35 -26.68
C ALA A 19 8.64 61.80 -25.46
N GLY A 20 7.46 61.20 -25.65
CA GLY A 20 6.84 60.31 -24.71
C GLY A 20 7.46 58.90 -24.90
N ALA A 21 8.21 58.42 -23.91
CA ALA A 21 8.73 57.07 -23.88
C ALA A 21 7.57 56.08 -23.74
N PHE A 22 7.25 55.37 -24.80
CA PHE A 22 6.36 54.20 -24.77
C PHE A 22 7.16 53.02 -24.21
N VAL A 23 6.91 52.67 -22.95
CA VAL A 23 7.38 51.41 -22.36
C VAL A 23 6.39 50.30 -22.77
N PRO A 24 6.78 49.30 -23.56
CA PRO A 24 5.89 48.18 -23.82
C PRO A 24 5.71 47.39 -22.52
N SER A 25 4.49 47.42 -21.97
CA SER A 25 4.09 46.55 -20.89
C SER A 25 4.12 45.11 -21.43
N GLN A 26 5.14 44.34 -21.06
CA GLN A 26 5.14 42.89 -21.26
C GLN A 26 4.08 42.31 -20.35
N ALA A 27 2.92 42.00 -20.92
CA ALA A 27 1.97 41.10 -20.27
C ALA A 27 2.67 39.77 -20.06
N ALA A 28 3.07 39.47 -18.83
CA ALA A 28 3.54 38.15 -18.43
C ALA A 28 2.41 37.16 -18.74
N ALA A 29 2.58 36.37 -19.78
CA ALA A 29 1.70 35.24 -20.05
C ALA A 29 1.75 34.32 -18.81
N ALA A 30 0.66 34.30 -18.04
CA ALA A 30 0.50 33.35 -16.96
C ALA A 30 0.62 31.95 -17.58
N ALA A 31 1.66 31.19 -17.19
CA ALA A 31 1.77 29.80 -17.54
C ALA A 31 0.46 29.10 -17.15
N PRO A 32 -0.11 28.22 -18.00
CA PRO A 32 -1.32 27.52 -17.65
C PRO A 32 -1.05 26.76 -16.35
N ALA A 33 -1.86 27.04 -15.32
CA ALA A 33 -1.85 26.29 -14.07
C ALA A 33 -1.98 24.81 -14.45
N GLY A 34 -0.89 24.06 -14.31
CA GLY A 34 -0.88 22.63 -14.58
C GLY A 34 -2.04 22.03 -13.82
N THR A 35 -2.98 21.42 -14.53
CA THR A 35 -4.11 20.71 -13.94
C THR A 35 -3.52 19.65 -13.01
N ALA A 36 -3.54 19.93 -11.71
CA ALA A 36 -3.13 18.98 -10.70
C ALA A 36 -3.97 17.71 -10.93
N ARG A 37 -3.32 16.60 -11.38
CA ARG A 37 -4.01 15.33 -11.51
C ARG A 37 -4.71 15.04 -10.18
N PRO A 38 -5.96 14.57 -10.20
CA PRO A 38 -6.65 14.19 -8.98
C PRO A 38 -5.73 13.24 -8.19
N ARG A 39 -5.27 13.65 -7.03
CA ARG A 39 -4.58 12.75 -6.12
C ARG A 39 -5.61 11.71 -5.70
N GLY A 40 -5.28 10.42 -5.88
CA GLY A 40 -6.09 9.34 -5.35
C GLY A 40 -6.29 9.50 -3.83
N PRO A 41 -7.13 8.65 -3.22
CA PRO A 41 -7.36 8.73 -1.78
C PRO A 41 -6.03 8.66 -1.03
N HIS A 42 -5.90 9.44 0.05
CA HIS A 42 -4.74 9.34 0.93
C HIS A 42 -4.68 7.94 1.53
N PRO A 43 -3.52 7.25 1.49
CA PRO A 43 -3.37 5.94 2.06
C PRO A 43 -3.69 5.91 3.55
N LEU A 44 -4.28 4.81 3.98
CA LEU A 44 -4.58 4.48 5.37
C LEU A 44 -3.57 3.44 5.83
N ALA A 45 -2.56 3.86 6.55
CA ALA A 45 -1.40 3.03 6.90
C ALA A 45 -1.78 1.77 7.70
N ARG A 46 -2.86 1.85 8.49
CA ARG A 46 -3.33 0.73 9.33
C ARG A 46 -4.36 -0.16 8.65
N ALA A 47 -4.83 0.18 7.46
CA ALA A 47 -5.92 -0.56 6.83
C ALA A 47 -5.41 -1.82 6.12
N HIS A 48 -5.93 -2.98 6.53
CA HIS A 48 -5.68 -4.29 5.94
C HIS A 48 -6.99 -4.92 5.47
N ALA A 49 -7.11 -5.13 4.16
CA ALA A 49 -8.23 -5.81 3.54
C ALA A 49 -8.04 -7.33 3.70
N HIS A 50 -8.74 -7.91 4.66
CA HIS A 50 -8.86 -9.34 4.85
C HIS A 50 -9.73 -9.93 3.75
N ASN A 51 -9.44 -11.13 3.27
CA ASN A 51 -10.19 -11.77 2.19
C ASN A 51 -10.45 -10.85 0.98
N ASP A 52 -9.50 -9.98 0.62
CA ASP A 52 -9.69 -8.96 -0.44
C ASP A 52 -10.21 -9.56 -1.75
N TYR A 53 -9.85 -10.80 -2.05
CA TYR A 53 -10.30 -11.53 -3.24
C TYR A 53 -11.79 -11.84 -3.28
N LEU A 54 -12.54 -11.69 -2.18
CA LEU A 54 -13.99 -11.85 -2.13
C LEU A 54 -14.75 -10.59 -2.56
N HIS A 55 -14.09 -9.44 -2.62
CA HIS A 55 -14.70 -8.22 -3.13
C HIS A 55 -15.00 -8.31 -4.63
N PRO A 56 -15.99 -7.56 -5.14
CA PRO A 56 -16.36 -7.55 -6.57
C PRO A 56 -15.19 -7.22 -7.50
N ARG A 57 -14.25 -6.38 -7.04
CA ARG A 57 -13.04 -6.00 -7.78
C ARG A 57 -11.83 -6.12 -6.86
N PRO A 58 -11.28 -7.32 -6.66
CA PRO A 58 -10.12 -7.55 -5.81
C PRO A 58 -8.99 -6.55 -6.06
N LEU A 59 -8.23 -6.20 -5.05
CA LEU A 59 -7.21 -5.16 -5.04
C LEU A 59 -7.79 -3.75 -5.31
N ARG A 60 -8.59 -3.61 -6.37
CA ARG A 60 -9.07 -2.30 -6.82
C ARG A 60 -9.98 -1.64 -5.79
N ASP A 61 -10.88 -2.41 -5.18
CA ASP A 61 -11.79 -1.89 -4.17
C ASP A 61 -11.01 -1.45 -2.93
N ALA A 62 -10.08 -2.26 -2.43
CA ALA A 62 -9.21 -1.86 -1.33
C ALA A 62 -8.38 -0.59 -1.64
N LEU A 63 -7.81 -0.49 -2.84
CA LEU A 63 -7.04 0.69 -3.23
C LEU A 63 -7.88 1.97 -3.38
N VAL A 64 -9.17 1.86 -3.76
CA VAL A 64 -10.10 3.00 -3.82
C VAL A 64 -10.38 3.52 -2.40
N HIS A 65 -10.46 2.63 -1.41
CA HIS A 65 -10.61 2.99 0.00
C HIS A 65 -9.29 3.41 0.67
N GLY A 66 -8.17 3.41 -0.05
CA GLY A 66 -6.87 3.85 0.46
C GLY A 66 -6.11 2.82 1.28
N PHE A 67 -6.47 1.55 1.20
CA PHE A 67 -5.81 0.48 1.95
C PHE A 67 -4.36 0.29 1.49
N THR A 68 -3.47 0.02 2.44
CA THR A 68 -2.04 -0.21 2.21
C THR A 68 -1.63 -1.66 2.42
N SER A 69 -2.56 -2.52 2.78
CA SER A 69 -2.34 -3.95 2.93
C SER A 69 -3.57 -4.71 2.43
N VAL A 70 -3.34 -5.78 1.66
CA VAL A 70 -4.39 -6.65 1.12
C VAL A 70 -3.99 -8.11 1.28
N GLU A 71 -4.97 -9.00 1.43
CA GLU A 71 -4.77 -10.44 1.58
C GLU A 71 -5.28 -11.21 0.36
N ALA A 72 -4.49 -12.20 -0.08
CA ALA A 72 -4.83 -13.12 -1.14
C ALA A 72 -4.55 -14.56 -0.67
N ASP A 73 -5.58 -15.40 -0.62
CA ASP A 73 -5.46 -16.82 -0.33
C ASP A 73 -5.10 -17.58 -1.59
N VAL A 74 -4.05 -18.40 -1.55
CA VAL A 74 -3.54 -19.07 -2.76
C VAL A 74 -3.49 -20.57 -2.60
N PHE A 75 -3.90 -21.24 -3.67
CA PHE A 75 -3.78 -22.68 -3.89
C PHE A 75 -2.84 -22.95 -5.05
N LEU A 76 -1.89 -23.85 -4.88
CA LEU A 76 -1.10 -24.36 -5.99
C LEU A 76 -1.84 -25.53 -6.65
N VAL A 77 -2.30 -25.33 -7.89
CA VAL A 77 -3.01 -26.34 -8.69
C VAL A 77 -2.37 -26.39 -10.07
N ASP A 78 -1.85 -27.53 -10.47
CA ASP A 78 -1.23 -27.78 -11.80
C ASP A 78 -0.17 -26.73 -12.19
N GLY A 79 0.57 -26.20 -11.20
CA GLY A 79 1.60 -25.18 -11.39
C GLY A 79 1.10 -23.73 -11.38
N GLU A 80 -0.20 -23.50 -11.33
CA GLU A 80 -0.82 -22.17 -11.25
C GLU A 80 -1.18 -21.82 -9.80
N LEU A 81 -1.06 -20.55 -9.45
CA LEU A 81 -1.43 -20.00 -8.14
C LEU A 81 -2.85 -19.42 -8.22
N LEU A 82 -3.84 -20.28 -7.96
CA LEU A 82 -5.26 -19.91 -7.98
C LEU A 82 -5.66 -19.23 -6.68
N VAL A 83 -6.60 -18.29 -6.75
CA VAL A 83 -7.05 -17.49 -5.61
C VAL A 83 -8.49 -17.80 -5.25
N ALA A 84 -8.70 -18.34 -4.05
CA ALA A 84 -10.01 -18.63 -3.47
C ALA A 84 -9.90 -18.80 -1.94
N HIS A 85 -11.03 -18.77 -1.25
CA HIS A 85 -11.07 -19.09 0.19
C HIS A 85 -11.03 -20.60 0.43
N GLU A 86 -11.81 -21.35 -0.35
CA GLU A 86 -11.92 -22.80 -0.26
C GLU A 86 -11.62 -23.45 -1.63
N ALA A 87 -11.19 -24.71 -1.59
CA ALA A 87 -10.83 -25.44 -2.80
C ALA A 87 -12.00 -25.59 -3.80
N GLU A 88 -13.22 -25.69 -3.29
CA GLU A 88 -14.45 -25.81 -4.09
C GLU A 88 -14.80 -24.55 -4.88
N SER A 89 -14.19 -23.40 -4.51
CA SER A 89 -14.43 -22.09 -5.15
C SER A 89 -13.32 -21.70 -6.14
N LEU A 90 -12.41 -22.64 -6.46
CA LEU A 90 -11.31 -22.37 -7.38
C LEU A 90 -11.82 -22.11 -8.81
N ASP A 91 -11.32 -21.03 -9.39
CA ASP A 91 -11.58 -20.64 -10.79
C ASP A 91 -10.22 -20.44 -11.50
N PRO A 92 -9.94 -21.16 -12.60
CA PRO A 92 -8.67 -21.01 -13.33
C PRO A 92 -8.42 -19.59 -13.87
N ALA A 93 -9.46 -18.76 -14.01
CA ALA A 93 -9.32 -17.36 -14.43
C ALA A 93 -8.86 -16.44 -13.26
N ARG A 94 -9.00 -16.88 -12.02
CA ARG A 94 -8.70 -16.12 -10.82
C ARG A 94 -7.35 -16.53 -10.24
N THR A 95 -6.28 -16.01 -10.81
CA THR A 95 -4.91 -16.30 -10.36
C THR A 95 -4.33 -15.13 -9.56
N LEU A 96 -3.28 -15.39 -8.75
CA LEU A 96 -2.52 -14.34 -8.09
C LEU A 96 -1.96 -13.32 -9.10
N VAL A 97 -1.61 -13.80 -10.30
CA VAL A 97 -1.13 -12.95 -11.39
C VAL A 97 -2.23 -12.03 -11.89
N SER A 98 -3.38 -12.59 -12.29
CA SER A 98 -4.46 -11.82 -12.92
C SER A 98 -5.14 -10.85 -11.94
N LEU A 99 -5.30 -11.23 -10.66
CA LEU A 99 -6.00 -10.41 -9.67
C LEU A 99 -5.10 -9.38 -8.98
N TYR A 100 -3.80 -9.67 -8.82
CA TYR A 100 -2.92 -8.83 -8.00
C TYR A 100 -1.65 -8.37 -8.72
N LEU A 101 -0.83 -9.28 -9.24
CA LEU A 101 0.52 -8.90 -9.68
C LEU A 101 0.52 -8.05 -10.96
N ASP A 102 -0.25 -8.42 -11.97
CA ASP A 102 -0.39 -7.63 -13.21
C ASP A 102 -1.04 -6.26 -12.95
N PRO A 103 -2.17 -6.16 -12.20
CA PRO A 103 -2.74 -4.87 -11.84
C PRO A 103 -1.80 -3.99 -11.02
N LEU A 104 -1.03 -4.56 -10.08
CA LEU A 104 -0.04 -3.82 -9.30
C LEU A 104 1.10 -3.31 -10.18
N LEU A 105 1.62 -4.14 -11.08
CA LEU A 105 2.67 -3.76 -12.03
C LEU A 105 2.22 -2.58 -12.91
N ALA A 106 1.04 -2.71 -13.52
CA ALA A 106 0.46 -1.65 -14.35
C ALA A 106 0.27 -0.35 -13.56
N ARG A 107 -0.22 -0.46 -12.32
CA ARG A 107 -0.47 0.70 -11.45
C ARG A 107 0.82 1.38 -11.00
N VAL A 108 1.83 0.61 -10.59
CA VAL A 108 3.12 1.15 -10.17
C VAL A 108 3.82 1.88 -11.32
N ARG A 109 3.75 1.34 -12.53
CA ARG A 109 4.26 2.01 -13.74
C ARG A 109 3.51 3.32 -14.03
N ALA A 110 2.18 3.29 -13.97
CA ALA A 110 1.34 4.48 -14.19
C ALA A 110 1.56 5.58 -13.13
N ASN A 111 1.92 5.21 -11.91
CA ASN A 111 2.16 6.10 -10.77
C ASN A 111 3.65 6.40 -10.53
N HIS A 112 4.51 6.11 -11.50
CA HIS A 112 5.95 6.42 -11.44
C HIS A 112 6.66 5.81 -10.22
N GLY A 113 6.38 4.54 -9.93
CA GLY A 113 7.09 3.76 -8.92
C GLY A 113 6.36 3.60 -7.58
N SER A 114 5.06 3.91 -7.50
CA SER A 114 4.28 3.73 -6.27
C SER A 114 2.89 3.14 -6.53
N VAL A 115 2.32 2.45 -5.55
CA VAL A 115 0.94 1.94 -5.65
C VAL A 115 -0.07 3.07 -5.49
N HIS A 116 0.12 3.94 -4.50
CA HIS A 116 -0.70 5.14 -4.31
C HIS A 116 0.02 6.36 -4.86
N ALA A 117 -0.60 7.06 -5.81
CA ALA A 117 0.01 8.22 -6.47
C ALA A 117 0.47 9.28 -5.46
N GLY A 118 1.76 9.62 -5.51
CA GLY A 118 2.36 10.61 -4.61
C GLY A 118 2.74 10.07 -3.22
N HIS A 119 2.58 8.77 -2.96
CA HIS A 119 2.97 8.11 -1.71
C HIS A 119 3.94 6.96 -2.00
N ARG A 120 5.06 6.92 -1.27
CA ARG A 120 6.14 5.96 -1.54
C ARG A 120 6.15 4.75 -0.63
N ASP A 121 5.27 4.72 0.36
CA ASP A 121 5.17 3.58 1.27
C ASP A 121 4.72 2.33 0.51
N PRO A 122 5.39 1.19 0.69
CA PRO A 122 5.02 -0.04 0.01
C PRO A 122 3.62 -0.51 0.39
N LEU A 123 2.89 -1.05 -0.58
CA LEU A 123 1.71 -1.86 -0.28
C LEU A 123 2.16 -3.25 0.18
N GLN A 124 1.61 -3.73 1.29
CA GLN A 124 1.76 -5.12 1.71
C GLN A 124 0.79 -6.01 0.95
N LEU A 125 1.31 -7.04 0.27
CA LEU A 125 0.52 -8.14 -0.28
C LEU A 125 0.72 -9.35 0.62
N LEU A 126 -0.22 -9.60 1.52
CA LEU A 126 -0.24 -10.80 2.36
C LEU A 126 -0.75 -11.96 1.51
N ILE A 127 0.07 -12.99 1.35
CA ILE A 127 -0.24 -14.17 0.54
C ILE A 127 -0.38 -15.35 1.49
N ASP A 128 -1.62 -15.78 1.71
CA ASP A 128 -1.95 -16.89 2.60
C ASP A 128 -1.97 -18.21 1.81
N ILE A 129 -1.01 -19.08 2.08
CA ILE A 129 -0.86 -20.36 1.38
C ILE A 129 -1.80 -21.39 2.00
N LYS A 130 -2.74 -21.91 1.18
CA LYS A 130 -3.74 -22.90 1.57
C LYS A 130 -3.35 -24.35 1.24
N THR A 131 -2.33 -24.55 0.42
CA THR A 131 -1.81 -25.88 0.02
C THR A 131 -0.42 -26.13 0.61
N HIS A 132 0.28 -27.19 0.15
CA HIS A 132 1.62 -27.58 0.63
C HIS A 132 2.62 -26.41 0.59
N GLY A 133 2.91 -25.84 1.75
CA GLY A 133 3.64 -24.56 1.90
C GLY A 133 4.97 -24.51 1.17
N ALA A 134 5.79 -25.54 1.29
CA ALA A 134 7.11 -25.56 0.65
C ALA A 134 7.01 -25.57 -0.90
N ALA A 135 6.16 -26.42 -1.46
CA ALA A 135 5.98 -26.51 -2.92
C ALA A 135 5.33 -25.24 -3.48
N THR A 136 4.29 -24.75 -2.79
CA THR A 136 3.59 -23.52 -3.18
C THR A 136 4.51 -22.31 -3.12
N TYR A 137 5.34 -22.20 -2.08
CA TYR A 137 6.31 -21.11 -2.01
C TYR A 137 7.34 -21.16 -3.14
N LEU A 138 7.85 -22.34 -3.50
CA LEU A 138 8.81 -22.46 -4.61
C LEU A 138 8.20 -22.04 -5.95
N ALA A 139 6.95 -22.39 -6.23
CA ALA A 139 6.22 -21.92 -7.39
C ALA A 139 6.00 -20.40 -7.33
N LEU A 140 5.59 -19.90 -6.17
CA LEU A 140 5.39 -18.47 -5.93
C LEU A 140 6.67 -17.65 -6.13
N ASP A 141 7.82 -18.11 -5.65
CA ASP A 141 9.12 -17.42 -5.83
C ASP A 141 9.45 -17.25 -7.32
N GLN A 142 9.20 -18.29 -8.15
CA GLN A 142 9.39 -18.18 -9.60
C GLN A 142 8.49 -17.11 -10.23
N VAL A 143 7.23 -17.03 -9.78
CA VAL A 143 6.28 -16.01 -10.23
C VAL A 143 6.76 -14.62 -9.78
N LEU A 144 7.08 -14.42 -8.50
CA LEU A 144 7.50 -13.14 -7.94
C LEU A 144 8.75 -12.59 -8.61
N ARG A 145 9.69 -13.43 -9.01
CA ARG A 145 10.91 -13.00 -9.75
C ARG A 145 10.60 -12.30 -11.06
N ARG A 146 9.48 -12.57 -11.70
CA ARG A 146 9.02 -11.87 -12.92
C ARG A 146 8.60 -10.43 -12.62
N TYR A 147 8.16 -10.15 -11.39
CA TYR A 147 7.71 -8.84 -10.92
C TYR A 147 8.74 -8.08 -10.09
N ARG A 148 10.03 -8.51 -10.12
CA ARG A 148 11.12 -7.95 -9.29
C ARG A 148 11.29 -6.44 -9.38
N GLU A 149 10.82 -5.80 -10.45
CA GLU A 149 10.93 -4.36 -10.64
C GLU A 149 10.07 -3.54 -9.66
N ILE A 150 8.98 -4.13 -9.16
CA ILE A 150 8.06 -3.47 -8.23
C ILE A 150 8.16 -4.02 -6.80
N LEU A 151 8.83 -5.15 -6.60
CA LEU A 151 8.83 -5.86 -5.32
C LEU A 151 9.97 -5.44 -4.41
N THR A 152 9.66 -5.34 -3.11
CA THR A 152 10.67 -5.29 -2.06
C THR A 152 11.54 -6.54 -2.12
N ARG A 153 12.86 -6.36 -2.06
CA ARG A 153 13.83 -7.43 -2.15
C ARG A 153 14.69 -7.48 -0.89
N CYS A 154 14.94 -8.67 -0.38
CA CYS A 154 16.02 -8.93 0.56
C CYS A 154 17.16 -9.65 -0.18
N ASP A 155 18.37 -9.13 -0.04
CA ASP A 155 19.58 -9.70 -0.60
C ASP A 155 20.66 -9.73 0.49
N ARG A 156 21.09 -10.93 0.89
CA ARG A 156 22.07 -11.14 1.97
C ARG A 156 21.72 -10.37 3.25
N GLY A 157 20.46 -10.44 3.68
CA GLY A 157 19.94 -9.75 4.86
C GLY A 157 19.66 -8.24 4.68
N ARG A 158 20.02 -7.65 3.54
CA ARG A 158 19.73 -6.24 3.24
C ARG A 158 18.41 -6.09 2.50
N VAL A 159 17.46 -5.38 3.13
CA VAL A 159 16.17 -5.06 2.51
C VAL A 159 16.32 -3.83 1.62
N ARG A 160 15.82 -3.95 0.39
CA ARG A 160 15.65 -2.85 -0.56
C ARG A 160 14.17 -2.68 -0.85
N PRO A 161 13.53 -1.62 -0.36
CA PRO A 161 12.11 -1.39 -0.56
C PRO A 161 11.76 -1.27 -2.05
N GLY A 162 10.67 -1.94 -2.43
CA GLY A 162 9.95 -1.73 -3.68
C GLY A 162 8.57 -1.11 -3.42
N ALA A 163 7.75 -1.00 -4.43
CA ALA A 163 6.39 -0.50 -4.28
C ALA A 163 5.43 -1.50 -3.62
N VAL A 164 5.77 -2.79 -3.65
CA VAL A 164 4.98 -3.88 -3.08
C VAL A 164 5.87 -4.79 -2.25
N THR A 165 5.40 -5.16 -1.07
CA THR A 165 6.08 -6.09 -0.17
C THR A 165 5.21 -7.35 -0.01
N PRO A 166 5.54 -8.47 -0.71
CA PRO A 166 4.88 -9.75 -0.46
C PRO A 166 5.26 -10.30 0.91
N VAL A 167 4.26 -10.73 1.69
CA VAL A 167 4.44 -11.38 3.00
C VAL A 167 3.69 -12.71 2.98
N ILE A 168 4.39 -13.80 3.27
CA ILE A 168 3.87 -15.16 3.16
C ILE A 168 3.30 -15.61 4.49
N SER A 169 2.03 -15.98 4.48
CA SER A 169 1.26 -16.53 5.58
C SER A 169 0.75 -17.94 5.23
N GLY A 170 -0.16 -18.47 6.05
CA GLY A 170 -0.78 -19.79 5.84
C GLY A 170 0.12 -20.95 6.25
N ASP A 171 0.34 -21.92 5.36
CA ASP A 171 1.09 -23.12 5.67
C ASP A 171 2.54 -22.82 6.04
N ARG A 172 2.90 -23.22 7.27
CA ARG A 172 4.19 -22.91 7.89
C ARG A 172 5.39 -23.61 7.22
N ALA A 173 5.17 -24.66 6.43
CA ALA A 173 6.22 -25.34 5.68
C ALA A 173 6.87 -24.45 4.61
N ALA A 174 6.27 -23.31 4.25
CA ALA A 174 6.87 -22.29 3.41
C ALA A 174 8.15 -21.67 4.01
N ARG A 175 8.32 -21.70 5.33
CA ARG A 175 9.44 -21.09 6.03
C ARG A 175 10.80 -21.63 5.60
N ALA A 176 10.96 -22.95 5.60
CA ALA A 176 12.25 -23.57 5.33
C ALA A 176 12.86 -23.20 3.96
N PRO A 177 12.14 -23.31 2.83
CA PRO A 177 12.69 -22.85 1.54
C PRO A 177 12.93 -21.33 1.48
N MET A 178 12.18 -20.51 2.24
CA MET A 178 12.42 -19.06 2.34
C MET A 178 13.74 -18.75 3.08
N GLU A 179 14.00 -19.43 4.18
CA GLU A 179 15.23 -19.27 4.98
C GLU A 179 16.48 -19.68 4.21
N ALA A 180 16.37 -20.69 3.33
CA ALA A 180 17.49 -21.17 2.50
C ALA A 180 17.92 -20.17 1.41
N GLN A 181 17.12 -19.12 1.14
CA GLN A 181 17.40 -18.16 0.07
C GLN A 181 18.26 -17.00 0.55
N THR A 182 19.32 -16.68 -0.18
CA THR A 182 20.14 -15.47 0.02
C THR A 182 19.48 -14.23 -0.60
N THR A 183 18.74 -14.41 -1.69
CA THR A 183 17.96 -13.35 -2.37
C THR A 183 16.52 -13.80 -2.51
N ARG A 184 15.59 -13.04 -1.96
CA ARG A 184 14.15 -13.30 -2.04
C ARG A 184 13.34 -12.03 -2.25
N TYR A 185 12.15 -12.19 -2.80
CA TYR A 185 11.16 -11.13 -3.06
C TYR A 185 9.93 -11.27 -2.17
N ALA A 186 9.99 -12.11 -1.15
CA ALA A 186 8.94 -12.31 -0.18
C ALA A 186 9.51 -12.36 1.24
N PHE A 187 8.65 -12.08 2.22
CA PHE A 187 8.96 -12.02 3.63
C PHE A 187 7.99 -12.96 4.37
N TYR A 188 8.31 -13.34 5.59
CA TYR A 188 7.54 -14.32 6.32
C TYR A 188 6.63 -13.66 7.35
N ASP A 189 5.37 -14.07 7.41
CA ASP A 189 4.42 -13.69 8.45
C ASP A 189 4.64 -14.54 9.69
N GLY A 190 5.26 -13.97 10.72
CA GLY A 190 5.47 -14.63 12.00
C GLY A 190 4.18 -14.85 12.79
N ARG A 191 4.30 -15.63 13.84
CA ARG A 191 3.24 -15.87 14.82
C ARG A 191 3.70 -15.39 16.20
N PRO A 192 2.80 -15.32 17.22
CA PRO A 192 3.18 -14.88 18.56
C PRO A 192 4.40 -15.61 19.14
N GLU A 193 4.58 -16.88 18.81
CA GLU A 193 5.73 -17.69 19.22
C GLU A 193 7.05 -17.33 18.54
N ASP A 194 7.01 -16.62 17.40
CA ASP A 194 8.20 -16.10 16.72
C ASP A 194 8.69 -14.79 17.34
N LEU A 195 7.88 -14.13 18.18
CA LEU A 195 8.23 -12.88 18.83
C LEU A 195 9.37 -13.09 19.83
N GLY A 196 10.43 -12.27 19.70
CA GLY A 196 11.63 -12.41 20.52
C GLY A 196 12.57 -13.54 20.06
N GLY A 197 12.24 -14.26 18.99
CA GLY A 197 13.11 -15.23 18.36
C GLY A 197 14.29 -14.60 17.62
N ALA A 198 15.21 -15.44 17.14
CA ALA A 198 16.45 -15.00 16.46
C ALA A 198 16.24 -14.44 15.03
N ALA A 199 15.06 -14.66 14.44
CA ALA A 199 14.79 -14.24 13.07
C ALA A 199 14.62 -12.72 12.99
N PRO A 200 15.41 -12.00 12.15
CA PRO A 200 15.34 -10.55 12.06
C PRO A 200 14.09 -10.06 11.32
N ALA A 201 13.71 -8.79 11.50
CA ALA A 201 12.63 -8.16 10.75
C ALA A 201 12.85 -8.16 9.24
N SER A 202 14.11 -8.28 8.78
CA SER A 202 14.41 -8.50 7.34
C SER A 202 13.93 -9.86 6.82
N PHE A 203 13.52 -10.78 7.71
CA PHE A 203 12.88 -12.05 7.36
C PHE A 203 11.43 -12.09 7.84
N ILE A 204 11.16 -11.71 9.09
CA ILE A 204 9.82 -11.66 9.71
C ILE A 204 9.46 -10.20 9.99
N PRO A 205 8.95 -9.43 9.03
CA PRO A 205 8.57 -8.03 9.23
C PRO A 205 7.21 -7.86 9.88
N LEU A 206 6.42 -8.92 9.96
CA LEU A 206 5.05 -8.94 10.48
C LEU A 206 4.89 -10.08 11.48
N ILE A 207 4.21 -9.82 12.59
CA ILE A 207 3.73 -10.83 13.53
C ILE A 207 2.21 -10.81 13.52
N SER A 208 1.59 -11.89 13.07
CA SER A 208 0.13 -12.05 13.05
C SER A 208 -0.34 -12.97 14.18
N GLY A 209 -1.35 -12.54 14.93
CA GLY A 209 -2.00 -13.32 15.98
C GLY A 209 -3.49 -13.49 15.73
N ASN A 210 -4.05 -14.60 16.21
CA ASN A 210 -5.49 -14.78 16.27
C ASN A 210 -6.03 -14.06 17.52
N TRP A 211 -6.93 -13.08 17.34
CA TRP A 211 -7.52 -12.34 18.44
C TRP A 211 -8.24 -13.24 19.41
N THR A 212 -9.00 -14.22 18.90
CA THR A 212 -9.84 -15.07 19.73
C THR A 212 -9.08 -16.07 20.58
N THR A 213 -7.86 -16.43 20.21
CA THR A 213 -6.97 -17.27 21.02
C THR A 213 -6.08 -16.45 21.94
N SER A 214 -5.78 -15.20 21.56
CA SER A 214 -4.89 -14.32 22.34
C SER A 214 -5.62 -13.57 23.45
N PHE A 215 -6.90 -13.21 23.24
CA PHE A 215 -7.71 -12.40 24.14
C PHE A 215 -9.10 -12.97 24.33
N GLY A 216 -9.68 -12.82 25.51
CA GLY A 216 -11.05 -13.23 25.82
C GLY A 216 -12.09 -12.17 25.43
N TRP A 217 -11.70 -10.90 25.44
CA TRP A 217 -12.59 -9.78 25.18
C TRP A 217 -12.96 -9.63 23.69
N ARG A 218 -14.23 -9.31 23.41
CA ARG A 218 -14.81 -9.19 22.07
C ARG A 218 -15.44 -7.82 21.80
N GLY A 219 -15.12 -6.82 22.61
CA GLY A 219 -15.65 -5.46 22.44
C GLY A 219 -16.79 -5.09 23.37
N THR A 220 -17.38 -6.03 24.09
CA THR A 220 -18.46 -5.77 25.03
C THR A 220 -17.92 -5.40 26.41
N GLY A 221 -18.41 -4.29 26.99
CA GLY A 221 -17.93 -3.77 28.26
C GLY A 221 -16.49 -3.26 28.22
N PRO A 222 -15.88 -2.95 29.38
CA PRO A 222 -14.51 -2.46 29.45
C PRO A 222 -13.49 -3.56 29.09
N PHE A 223 -12.47 -3.19 28.34
CA PHE A 223 -11.36 -4.10 28.05
C PHE A 223 -10.63 -4.45 29.37
N PRO A 224 -10.46 -5.73 29.73
CA PRO A 224 -9.81 -6.10 30.98
C PRO A 224 -8.38 -5.56 31.07
N ALA A 225 -8.02 -4.96 32.19
CA ALA A 225 -6.72 -4.29 32.35
C ALA A 225 -5.53 -5.22 32.08
N ALA A 226 -5.61 -6.48 32.49
CA ALA A 226 -4.57 -7.48 32.25
C ALA A 226 -4.41 -7.79 30.75
N GLU A 227 -5.51 -7.89 30.00
CA GLU A 227 -5.49 -8.12 28.54
C GLU A 227 -4.95 -6.87 27.81
N ARG A 228 -5.35 -5.67 28.22
CA ARG A 228 -4.83 -4.41 27.68
C ARG A 228 -3.31 -4.30 27.88
N THR A 229 -2.82 -4.65 29.07
CA THR A 229 -1.38 -4.68 29.34
C THR A 229 -0.67 -5.68 28.45
N ARG A 230 -1.21 -6.89 28.31
CA ARG A 230 -0.66 -7.95 27.44
C ARG A 230 -0.59 -7.49 25.97
N LEU A 231 -1.65 -6.84 25.45
CA LEU A 231 -1.68 -6.31 24.09
C LEU A 231 -0.56 -5.28 23.88
N ARG A 232 -0.43 -4.31 24.78
CA ARG A 232 0.61 -3.27 24.69
C ARG A 232 2.02 -3.84 24.79
N THR A 233 2.24 -4.78 25.71
CA THR A 233 3.53 -5.47 25.84
C THR A 233 3.89 -6.23 24.58
N PHE A 234 2.92 -6.93 23.98
CA PHE A 234 3.12 -7.66 22.74
C PHE A 234 3.52 -6.72 21.58
N VAL A 235 2.76 -5.62 21.38
CA VAL A 235 3.04 -4.65 20.32
C VAL A 235 4.40 -3.97 20.55
N SER A 236 4.70 -3.54 21.78
CA SER A 236 5.99 -2.90 22.09
C SER A 236 7.17 -3.85 21.84
N ALA A 237 7.03 -5.14 22.15
CA ALA A 237 8.08 -6.12 21.89
C ALA A 237 8.30 -6.35 20.38
N ALA A 238 7.22 -6.42 19.59
CA ALA A 238 7.31 -6.52 18.13
C ALA A 238 8.00 -5.29 17.53
N HIS A 239 7.59 -4.08 17.94
CA HIS A 239 8.17 -2.83 17.47
C HIS A 239 9.65 -2.68 17.87
N ALA A 240 10.04 -3.12 19.05
CA ALA A 240 11.45 -3.14 19.48
C ALA A 240 12.33 -4.03 18.56
N ASN A 241 11.74 -5.05 17.94
CA ASN A 241 12.40 -5.91 16.95
C ASN A 241 12.25 -5.41 15.50
N GLY A 242 11.63 -4.24 15.27
CA GLY A 242 11.35 -3.68 13.95
C GLY A 242 10.25 -4.44 13.19
N GLN A 243 9.38 -5.14 13.89
CA GLN A 243 8.30 -5.94 13.33
C GLN A 243 6.97 -5.21 13.49
N ARG A 244 6.06 -5.36 12.54
CA ARG A 244 4.67 -4.88 12.60
C ARG A 244 3.77 -5.94 13.22
N VAL A 245 2.58 -5.52 13.65
CA VAL A 245 1.60 -6.39 14.29
C VAL A 245 0.26 -6.34 13.56
N ARG A 246 -0.34 -7.51 13.38
CA ARG A 246 -1.70 -7.71 12.90
C ARG A 246 -2.43 -8.72 13.79
N PHE A 247 -3.72 -8.47 14.09
CA PHE A 247 -4.61 -9.48 14.66
C PHE A 247 -5.76 -9.77 13.68
N TRP A 248 -5.94 -11.04 13.33
CA TRP A 248 -7.09 -11.54 12.59
C TRP A 248 -8.13 -12.15 13.55
N ALA A 249 -9.32 -12.54 13.07
CA ALA A 249 -10.45 -12.99 13.87
C ALA A 249 -10.92 -11.98 14.94
N THR A 250 -10.70 -10.70 14.68
CA THR A 250 -11.35 -9.61 15.44
C THR A 250 -12.82 -9.53 15.09
N PRO A 251 -13.71 -9.05 15.99
CA PRO A 251 -15.09 -8.73 15.62
C PRO A 251 -15.14 -7.81 14.39
N ASP A 252 -15.86 -8.23 13.33
CA ASP A 252 -15.93 -7.48 12.07
C ASP A 252 -17.35 -7.11 11.64
N ILE A 253 -18.37 -7.56 12.36
CA ILE A 253 -19.75 -7.10 12.17
C ILE A 253 -19.84 -5.65 12.64
N ALA A 254 -20.35 -4.77 11.77
CA ALA A 254 -20.53 -3.35 12.07
C ALA A 254 -21.33 -3.15 13.37
N GLY A 255 -20.74 -2.42 14.32
CA GLY A 255 -21.36 -2.21 15.62
C GLY A 255 -20.37 -1.72 16.67
N PRO A 256 -20.89 -1.43 17.88
CA PRO A 256 -20.08 -0.90 18.98
C PRO A 256 -18.95 -1.84 19.42
N GLU A 257 -19.14 -3.15 19.33
CA GLU A 257 -18.13 -4.15 19.70
C GLU A 257 -16.91 -4.09 18.79
N ARG A 258 -17.13 -4.05 17.46
CA ARG A 258 -16.07 -3.89 16.47
C ARG A 258 -15.31 -2.58 16.68
N ASP A 259 -16.07 -1.49 16.81
CA ASP A 259 -15.47 -0.16 16.99
C ASP A 259 -14.68 -0.07 18.32
N ALA A 260 -15.12 -0.75 19.37
CA ALA A 260 -14.40 -0.84 20.63
C ALA A 260 -13.06 -1.58 20.46
N VAL A 261 -13.05 -2.72 19.74
CA VAL A 261 -11.82 -3.47 19.45
C VAL A 261 -10.88 -2.64 18.60
N TRP A 262 -11.34 -2.02 17.51
CA TRP A 262 -10.50 -1.14 16.69
C TRP A 262 -9.91 0.04 17.49
N ASN A 263 -10.68 0.61 18.43
CA ASN A 263 -10.16 1.66 19.32
C ASN A 263 -9.01 1.17 20.19
N GLU A 264 -9.10 -0.01 20.78
CA GLU A 264 -8.03 -0.58 21.60
C GLU A 264 -6.82 -0.99 20.76
N LEU A 265 -7.01 -1.52 19.54
CA LEU A 265 -5.92 -1.83 18.63
C LEU A 265 -5.14 -0.57 18.23
N VAL A 266 -5.85 0.51 17.86
CA VAL A 266 -5.19 1.80 17.56
C VAL A 266 -4.50 2.40 18.79
N ALA A 267 -5.13 2.33 19.97
CA ALA A 267 -4.54 2.82 21.22
C ALA A 267 -3.30 2.02 21.68
N ALA A 268 -3.18 0.77 21.24
CA ALA A 268 -2.02 -0.08 21.46
C ALA A 268 -0.96 0.03 20.36
N ASP A 269 -1.20 0.85 19.33
CA ASP A 269 -0.33 1.05 18.17
C ASP A 269 -0.18 -0.20 17.27
N VAL A 270 -1.23 -1.02 17.15
CA VAL A 270 -1.26 -2.13 16.19
C VAL A 270 -1.19 -1.60 14.76
N ASP A 271 -0.34 -2.18 13.93
CA ASP A 271 -0.02 -1.67 12.60
C ASP A 271 -1.08 -1.97 11.54
N HIS A 272 -1.75 -3.12 11.64
CA HIS A 272 -2.77 -3.52 10.68
C HIS A 272 -4.08 -3.91 11.37
N LEU A 273 -5.14 -3.15 11.08
CA LEU A 273 -6.51 -3.46 11.46
C LEU A 273 -7.14 -4.31 10.35
N ASN A 274 -7.56 -5.50 10.73
CA ASN A 274 -8.08 -6.52 9.83
C ASN A 274 -9.60 -6.38 9.66
N THR A 275 -10.10 -6.36 8.42
CA THR A 275 -11.55 -6.26 8.15
C THR A 275 -11.90 -6.74 6.75
N ASP A 276 -13.14 -7.23 6.60
CA ASP A 276 -13.82 -7.44 5.32
C ASP A 276 -14.70 -6.21 4.94
N ASP A 277 -14.93 -5.25 5.87
CA ASP A 277 -15.71 -4.02 5.64
C ASP A 277 -14.79 -2.83 5.32
N LEU A 278 -14.40 -2.70 4.05
CA LEU A 278 -13.49 -1.65 3.60
C LEU A 278 -14.00 -0.24 3.90
N GLY A 279 -15.29 0.02 3.67
CA GLY A 279 -15.90 1.33 3.90
C GLY A 279 -16.01 1.68 5.38
N GLY A 280 -16.31 0.69 6.20
CA GLY A 280 -16.39 0.85 7.66
C GLY A 280 -15.02 1.24 8.24
N LEU A 281 -13.97 0.52 7.87
CA LEU A 281 -12.62 0.81 8.38
C LEU A 281 -12.08 2.13 7.83
N GLU A 282 -12.29 2.44 6.53
CA GLU A 282 -11.95 3.75 5.99
C GLU A 282 -12.58 4.87 6.80
N SER A 283 -13.89 4.80 7.02
CA SER A 283 -14.65 5.81 7.78
C SER A 283 -14.14 5.95 9.21
N PHE A 284 -13.82 4.83 9.87
CA PHE A 284 -13.27 4.82 11.22
C PHE A 284 -11.90 5.51 11.30
N LEU A 285 -10.97 5.14 10.43
CA LEU A 285 -9.61 5.68 10.43
C LEU A 285 -9.57 7.16 10.04
N ARG A 286 -10.39 7.58 9.05
CA ARG A 286 -10.46 8.99 8.65
C ARG A 286 -11.03 9.89 9.75
N ARG A 287 -12.04 9.44 10.51
CA ARG A 287 -12.55 10.19 11.68
C ARG A 287 -11.47 10.39 12.75
N ARG A 288 -10.45 9.53 12.81
CA ARG A 288 -9.30 9.64 13.74
C ARG A 288 -8.13 10.45 13.17
N GLY A 289 -8.28 11.01 11.99
CA GLY A 289 -7.26 11.85 11.36
C GLY A 289 -6.21 11.07 10.55
N GLU A 290 -6.38 9.75 10.37
CA GLU A 290 -5.51 9.01 9.45
C GLU A 290 -5.79 9.40 7.99
N GLY A 291 -4.74 9.46 7.16
CA GLY A 291 -4.85 9.93 5.77
C GLY A 291 -4.94 11.45 5.61
N GLY A 292 -4.88 12.23 6.69
CA GLY A 292 -4.68 13.67 6.64
C GLY A 292 -3.22 14.03 6.36
N ARG A 293 -2.96 15.23 5.81
CA ARG A 293 -1.58 15.73 5.68
C ARG A 293 -0.95 15.78 7.05
N ARG A 294 0.14 15.05 7.26
CA ARG A 294 1.09 15.48 8.29
C ARG A 294 1.65 16.80 7.78
N SER A 295 1.23 17.91 8.39
CA SER A 295 1.92 19.19 8.27
C SER A 295 3.31 18.98 8.87
N GLY A 296 4.31 18.80 7.98
CA GLY A 296 5.72 18.86 8.30
C GLY A 296 6.18 20.30 8.35
#